data_3946af5c8543beba554498954809a76f
#
_entry.id   3946af5c8543beba554498954809a76f
#
_cell.length_a   1.000
_cell.length_b   1.000
_cell.length_c   1.000
_cell.angle_alpha   90.00
_cell.angle_beta   90.00
_cell.angle_gamma   90.00
#
_symmetry.space_group_name_H-M   'P 1'
#
loop_
_entity.id
_entity.type
_entity.pdbx_description
1 polymer ?
#
loop_
_entity_poly.entity_id
_entity_poly.type
_entity_poly.pdbx_seq_one_letter_code
_entity_poly.pdbx_strand_id
1 'polypeptide(L)'
;MADMDKEIRAFNKPSWLDVFSTKPVIAIVLTLAIVLIGVRAVTDLPILQFPKLDSASIEITTPYVGASAEIVQGFVTDPIEKAAASVPGIDYIDSATTPGLSRVTVWLNLNVDSAKALAELSARLDQIRFELPQGAEDPAIQVVRADRPFAVFYLTVLFDEENAKISRSDVSDYLSRRVVPNLSTIPGVQRVNLEGGRIPAMRIWLDNTKMNALNLSADDVATALRANNLVATIGRSENDMQRISLMTNTSLQTAADFESLIVRKVGNSVLRISDFARVELGETEGETSARFNKDTVLYISVWPLPGANEIDIGDRVYAKLAQINPTLPQGMTITDGYDGTIYMRSALLE
;
A
#
# COMPACT_ATOMS: atom_id res chain seq x y z
N MET A 1 -4.94 -51.10 -65.02
CA MET A 1 -6.08 -50.23 -65.24
C MET A 1 -6.94 -50.05 -63.98
N ALA A 2 -7.18 -51.09 -63.21
CA ALA A 2 -7.98 -51.02 -61.98
C ALA A 2 -7.34 -50.25 -60.80
N ASP A 3 -6.01 -50.13 -60.77
CA ASP A 3 -5.28 -49.42 -59.70
C ASP A 3 -5.27 -47.87 -59.91
N MET A 4 -5.18 -47.49 -61.19
CA MET A 4 -5.21 -46.06 -61.59
C MET A 4 -6.60 -45.42 -61.34
N ASP A 5 -7.67 -46.20 -61.49
CA ASP A 5 -9.03 -45.76 -61.16
C ASP A 5 -9.27 -45.60 -59.64
N LYS A 6 -8.58 -46.35 -58.80
CA LYS A 6 -8.63 -46.18 -57.34
C LYS A 6 -7.89 -44.94 -56.84
N GLU A 7 -6.73 -44.63 -57.44
CA GLU A 7 -5.98 -43.40 -57.13
C GLU A 7 -6.75 -42.16 -57.59
N ILE A 8 -7.38 -42.18 -58.75
CA ILE A 8 -8.21 -41.06 -59.25
C ILE A 8 -9.44 -40.87 -58.36
N ARG A 9 -10.05 -41.92 -57.83
CA ARG A 9 -11.18 -41.82 -56.86
C ARG A 9 -10.76 -41.36 -55.49
N ALA A 10 -9.51 -41.62 -55.08
CA ALA A 10 -8.99 -41.12 -53.82
C ALA A 10 -8.69 -39.61 -53.86
N PHE A 11 -8.32 -39.08 -55.00
CA PHE A 11 -8.12 -37.63 -55.23
C PHE A 11 -9.44 -36.83 -55.31
N ASN A 12 -10.57 -37.48 -55.56
CA ASN A 12 -11.85 -36.85 -55.76
C ASN A 12 -12.77 -36.92 -54.53
N LYS A 13 -12.26 -37.16 -53.35
CA LYS A 13 -13.02 -37.00 -52.11
C LYS A 13 -13.12 -35.54 -51.80
N PRO A 14 -14.34 -35.00 -51.63
CA PRO A 14 -14.53 -33.58 -51.31
C PRO A 14 -13.79 -33.28 -50.00
N SER A 15 -12.76 -32.49 -50.12
CA SER A 15 -12.06 -31.93 -48.93
C SER A 15 -12.91 -30.87 -48.30
N TRP A 16 -12.87 -30.70 -46.97
CA TRP A 16 -13.50 -29.58 -46.32
C TRP A 16 -13.02 -28.21 -46.86
N LEU A 17 -11.84 -28.18 -47.50
CA LEU A 17 -11.29 -27.00 -48.17
C LEU A 17 -12.01 -26.67 -49.46
N ASP A 18 -12.66 -27.65 -50.15
CA ASP A 18 -13.39 -27.40 -51.38
C ASP A 18 -14.61 -26.50 -51.16
N VAL A 19 -15.08 -26.39 -49.92
CA VAL A 19 -16.17 -25.47 -49.54
C VAL A 19 -15.77 -24.01 -49.81
N PHE A 20 -14.50 -23.66 -49.62
CA PHE A 20 -14.00 -22.31 -49.88
C PHE A 20 -13.86 -21.98 -51.37
N SER A 21 -13.60 -23.00 -52.18
CA SER A 21 -13.56 -22.86 -53.63
C SER A 21 -14.95 -22.79 -54.27
N THR A 22 -15.89 -23.62 -53.73
CA THR A 22 -17.27 -23.69 -54.30
C THR A 22 -18.19 -22.61 -53.78
N LYS A 23 -17.90 -22.03 -52.60
CA LYS A 23 -18.70 -21.00 -51.96
C LYS A 23 -17.84 -19.79 -51.56
N PRO A 24 -17.42 -18.94 -52.46
CA PRO A 24 -16.50 -17.83 -52.20
C PRO A 24 -17.02 -16.84 -51.15
N VAL A 25 -18.32 -16.74 -50.95
CA VAL A 25 -18.94 -15.91 -49.91
C VAL A 25 -18.52 -16.38 -48.51
N ILE A 26 -18.41 -17.71 -48.29
CA ILE A 26 -18.00 -18.24 -47.01
C ILE A 26 -16.51 -17.89 -46.73
N ALA A 27 -15.68 -17.97 -47.76
CA ALA A 27 -14.26 -17.58 -47.65
C ALA A 27 -14.13 -16.10 -47.25
N ILE A 28 -14.88 -15.21 -47.95
CA ILE A 28 -14.86 -13.76 -47.64
C ILE A 28 -15.34 -13.48 -46.22
N VAL A 29 -16.45 -14.08 -45.79
CA VAL A 29 -17.00 -13.87 -44.45
C VAL A 29 -16.04 -14.36 -43.39
N LEU A 30 -15.41 -15.54 -43.60
CA LEU A 30 -14.45 -16.08 -42.62
C LEU A 30 -13.19 -15.20 -42.54
N THR A 31 -12.66 -14.76 -43.68
CA THR A 31 -11.52 -13.86 -43.74
C THR A 31 -11.83 -12.54 -43.01
N LEU A 32 -13.00 -11.96 -43.25
CA LEU A 32 -13.44 -10.73 -42.60
C LEU A 32 -13.58 -10.93 -41.08
N ALA A 33 -14.11 -12.09 -40.64
CA ALA A 33 -14.24 -12.42 -39.23
C ALA A 33 -12.86 -12.56 -38.56
N ILE A 34 -11.89 -13.23 -39.24
CA ILE A 34 -10.52 -13.36 -38.73
C ILE A 34 -9.84 -11.98 -38.63
N VAL A 35 -10.01 -11.13 -39.64
CA VAL A 35 -9.46 -9.76 -39.61
C VAL A 35 -10.06 -8.96 -38.47
N LEU A 36 -11.37 -9.01 -38.27
CA LEU A 36 -12.03 -8.32 -37.14
C LEU A 36 -11.56 -8.82 -35.78
N ILE A 37 -11.44 -10.13 -35.62
CA ILE A 37 -10.90 -10.75 -34.40
C ILE A 37 -9.43 -10.33 -34.20
N GLY A 38 -8.63 -10.34 -35.28
CA GLY A 38 -7.25 -9.91 -35.24
C GLY A 38 -7.07 -8.45 -34.81
N VAL A 39 -7.85 -7.55 -35.41
CA VAL A 39 -7.85 -6.12 -35.01
C VAL A 39 -8.23 -5.96 -33.55
N ARG A 40 -9.28 -6.66 -33.10
CA ARG A 40 -9.67 -6.60 -31.69
C ARG A 40 -8.60 -7.17 -30.75
N ALA A 41 -7.98 -8.27 -31.13
CA ALA A 41 -6.90 -8.87 -30.33
C ALA A 41 -5.71 -7.93 -30.15
N VAL A 42 -5.35 -7.17 -31.20
CA VAL A 42 -4.27 -6.16 -31.12
C VAL A 42 -4.65 -5.02 -30.18
N THR A 43 -5.89 -4.56 -30.21
CA THR A 43 -6.35 -3.47 -29.30
C THR A 43 -6.45 -3.89 -27.84
N ASP A 44 -6.66 -5.17 -27.59
CA ASP A 44 -6.78 -5.73 -26.21
C ASP A 44 -5.42 -6.16 -25.61
N LEU A 45 -4.31 -6.04 -26.37
CA LEU A 45 -2.97 -6.36 -25.87
C LEU A 45 -2.51 -5.37 -24.80
N PRO A 46 -2.13 -5.83 -23.59
CA PRO A 46 -1.61 -4.95 -22.56
C PRO A 46 -0.22 -4.43 -22.94
N ILE A 47 -0.04 -3.12 -22.86
CA ILE A 47 1.25 -2.47 -23.09
C ILE A 47 1.91 -2.29 -21.73
N LEU A 48 3.10 -2.88 -21.57
CA LEU A 48 3.85 -2.93 -20.31
C LEU A 48 5.23 -2.31 -20.53
N GLN A 49 5.70 -1.52 -19.57
CA GLN A 49 7.05 -0.96 -19.57
C GLN A 49 8.12 -2.06 -19.36
N PHE A 50 7.82 -3.03 -18.51
CA PHE A 50 8.70 -4.15 -18.21
C PHE A 50 8.02 -5.48 -18.54
N PRO A 51 8.76 -6.50 -19.02
CA PRO A 51 8.20 -7.82 -19.18
C PRO A 51 7.71 -8.37 -17.83
N LYS A 52 6.65 -9.16 -17.84
CA LYS A 52 6.21 -9.86 -16.65
C LYS A 52 7.30 -10.82 -16.21
N LEU A 53 7.88 -10.57 -15.07
CA LEU A 53 8.68 -11.53 -14.35
C LEU A 53 7.77 -12.16 -13.29
N ASP A 54 7.57 -13.47 -13.33
CA ASP A 54 6.81 -14.19 -12.31
C ASP A 54 7.65 -14.35 -11.01
N SER A 55 8.52 -13.38 -10.75
CA SER A 55 9.28 -13.26 -9.52
C SER A 55 8.54 -12.27 -8.62
N ALA A 56 8.08 -12.74 -7.49
CA ALA A 56 7.50 -11.93 -6.44
C ALA A 56 8.39 -11.98 -5.19
N SER A 57 8.43 -10.91 -4.45
CA SER A 57 8.96 -10.91 -3.09
C SER A 57 7.84 -10.58 -2.11
N ILE A 58 7.97 -11.07 -0.90
CA ILE A 58 7.07 -10.76 0.20
C ILE A 58 7.86 -9.96 1.21
N GLU A 59 7.42 -8.74 1.47
CA GLU A 59 8.02 -7.85 2.47
C GLU A 59 7.23 -7.97 3.77
N ILE A 60 7.96 -8.19 4.85
CA ILE A 60 7.44 -8.27 6.22
C ILE A 60 8.05 -7.09 6.98
N THR A 61 7.21 -6.19 7.44
CA THR A 61 7.64 -5.01 8.19
C THR A 61 7.08 -5.09 9.61
N THR A 62 7.97 -5.03 10.62
CA THR A 62 7.59 -5.15 12.02
C THR A 62 8.20 -3.99 12.82
N PRO A 63 7.39 -3.00 13.22
CA PRO A 63 7.85 -1.93 14.10
C PRO A 63 8.06 -2.43 15.54
N TYR A 64 9.16 -2.00 16.15
CA TYR A 64 9.43 -2.16 17.57
C TYR A 64 10.00 -0.86 18.14
N VAL A 65 9.11 0.11 18.27
CA VAL A 65 9.48 1.48 18.64
C VAL A 65 10.23 1.54 19.95
N GLY A 66 11.37 2.26 19.95
CA GLY A 66 12.21 2.45 21.13
C GLY A 66 13.28 1.37 21.36
N ALA A 67 13.30 0.30 20.57
CA ALA A 67 14.33 -0.73 20.67
C ALA A 67 15.58 -0.36 19.82
N SER A 68 16.78 -0.72 20.30
CA SER A 68 17.99 -0.60 19.49
C SER A 68 18.01 -1.62 18.34
N ALA A 69 18.83 -1.38 17.32
CA ALA A 69 18.92 -2.29 16.18
C ALA A 69 19.28 -3.73 16.57
N GLU A 70 20.19 -3.91 17.56
CA GLU A 70 20.60 -5.22 18.05
C GLU A 70 19.44 -5.96 18.73
N ILE A 71 18.60 -5.23 19.49
CA ILE A 71 17.41 -5.81 20.13
C ILE A 71 16.38 -6.20 19.08
N VAL A 72 16.12 -5.31 18.11
CA VAL A 72 15.20 -5.60 17.00
C VAL A 72 15.71 -6.81 16.21
N GLN A 73 17.00 -6.88 15.90
CA GLN A 73 17.59 -8.00 15.17
C GLN A 73 17.38 -9.32 15.92
N GLY A 74 17.82 -9.42 17.16
CA GLY A 74 17.80 -10.69 17.90
C GLY A 74 16.40 -11.18 18.28
N PHE A 75 15.47 -10.26 18.59
CA PHE A 75 14.15 -10.62 19.11
C PHE A 75 13.00 -10.48 18.11
N VAL A 76 13.22 -9.81 16.97
CA VAL A 76 12.18 -9.62 15.97
C VAL A 76 12.63 -10.17 14.61
N THR A 77 13.78 -9.71 14.08
CA THR A 77 14.24 -10.08 12.74
C THR A 77 14.59 -11.57 12.66
N ASP A 78 15.43 -12.07 13.55
CA ASP A 78 15.89 -13.48 13.55
C ASP A 78 14.73 -14.49 13.67
N PRO A 79 13.73 -14.34 14.58
CA PRO A 79 12.57 -15.22 14.62
C PRO A 79 11.74 -15.19 13.33
N ILE A 80 11.55 -14.00 12.73
CA ILE A 80 10.81 -13.85 11.48
C ILE A 80 11.55 -14.51 10.32
N GLU A 81 12.86 -14.34 10.19
CA GLU A 81 13.69 -15.00 9.18
C GLU A 81 13.60 -16.53 9.29
N LYS A 82 13.71 -17.07 10.52
CA LYS A 82 13.59 -18.50 10.75
C LYS A 82 12.22 -19.05 10.36
N ALA A 83 11.15 -18.34 10.70
CA ALA A 83 9.79 -18.70 10.31
C ALA A 83 9.63 -18.64 8.81
N ALA A 84 10.09 -17.58 8.17
CA ALA A 84 10.05 -17.41 6.72
C ALA A 84 10.84 -18.51 6.00
N ALA A 85 12.05 -18.83 6.45
CA ALA A 85 12.90 -19.88 5.84
C ALA A 85 12.25 -21.28 5.80
N SER A 86 11.24 -21.52 6.62
CA SER A 86 10.50 -22.78 6.65
C SER A 86 9.44 -22.93 5.55
N VAL A 87 9.13 -21.84 4.82
CA VAL A 87 8.10 -21.82 3.77
C VAL A 87 8.69 -22.37 2.46
N PRO A 88 8.04 -23.33 1.80
CA PRO A 88 8.52 -23.88 0.53
C PRO A 88 8.37 -22.87 -0.61
N GLY A 89 9.34 -22.91 -1.54
CA GLY A 89 9.33 -22.04 -2.72
C GLY A 89 10.04 -20.70 -2.53
N ILE A 90 10.77 -20.52 -1.43
CA ILE A 90 11.65 -19.40 -1.19
C ILE A 90 12.98 -19.63 -1.87
N ASP A 91 13.50 -18.60 -2.52
CA ASP A 91 14.84 -18.57 -3.13
C ASP A 91 15.86 -18.10 -2.08
N TYR A 92 15.70 -16.91 -1.57
CA TYR A 92 16.52 -16.36 -0.50
C TYR A 92 15.74 -15.33 0.35
N ILE A 93 16.30 -14.98 1.49
CA ILE A 93 15.77 -13.99 2.40
C ILE A 93 16.82 -12.89 2.59
N ASP A 94 16.39 -11.65 2.50
CA ASP A 94 17.17 -10.47 2.79
C ASP A 94 16.50 -9.69 3.92
N SER A 95 17.28 -9.12 4.83
CA SER A 95 16.73 -8.33 5.93
C SER A 95 17.50 -7.02 6.16
N ALA A 96 16.78 -6.01 6.56
CA ALA A 96 17.31 -4.73 6.97
C ALA A 96 16.72 -4.35 8.34
N THR A 97 17.60 -4.30 9.34
CA THR A 97 17.21 -3.93 10.70
C THR A 97 17.74 -2.56 11.05
N THR A 98 16.84 -1.68 11.46
CA THR A 98 17.16 -0.34 11.96
C THR A 98 16.63 -0.17 13.39
N PRO A 99 17.06 0.86 14.14
CA PRO A 99 16.46 1.12 15.44
C PRO A 99 14.94 1.29 15.32
N GLY A 100 14.19 0.48 16.05
CA GLY A 100 12.73 0.53 16.04
C GLY A 100 12.02 -0.17 14.89
N LEU A 101 12.72 -0.74 13.90
CA LEU A 101 12.08 -1.32 12.71
C LEU A 101 12.84 -2.54 12.18
N SER A 102 12.13 -3.64 11.98
CA SER A 102 12.58 -4.81 11.23
C SER A 102 11.89 -4.84 9.86
N ARG A 103 12.66 -5.06 8.81
CA ARG A 103 12.16 -5.33 7.45
C ARG A 103 12.82 -6.60 6.93
N VAL A 104 12.01 -7.60 6.64
CA VAL A 104 12.44 -8.88 6.08
C VAL A 104 11.81 -9.05 4.70
N THR A 105 12.62 -9.23 3.68
CA THR A 105 12.19 -9.44 2.30
C THR A 105 12.44 -10.89 1.92
N VAL A 106 11.37 -11.60 1.61
CA VAL A 106 11.39 -13.01 1.21
C VAL A 106 11.25 -13.08 -0.30
N TRP A 107 12.27 -13.52 -1.00
CA TRP A 107 12.28 -13.70 -2.45
C TRP A 107 11.80 -15.10 -2.82
N LEU A 108 10.81 -15.16 -3.71
CA LEU A 108 10.23 -16.42 -4.16
C LEU A 108 10.92 -16.91 -5.43
N ASN A 109 11.03 -18.24 -5.58
CA ASN A 109 11.45 -18.86 -6.82
C ASN A 109 10.52 -18.48 -7.97
N LEU A 110 11.05 -18.49 -9.20
CA LEU A 110 10.26 -18.26 -10.40
C LEU A 110 9.08 -19.24 -10.48
N ASN A 111 7.94 -18.74 -10.92
CA ASN A 111 6.68 -19.49 -11.09
C ASN A 111 6.05 -20.02 -9.78
N VAL A 112 6.47 -19.54 -8.62
CA VAL A 112 5.77 -19.82 -7.36
C VAL A 112 4.57 -18.90 -7.23
N ASP A 113 3.43 -19.49 -6.86
CA ASP A 113 2.21 -18.73 -6.57
C ASP A 113 2.41 -17.89 -5.30
N SER A 114 2.52 -16.57 -5.49
CA SER A 114 2.74 -15.62 -4.42
C SER A 114 1.59 -15.58 -3.41
N ALA A 115 0.35 -15.85 -3.83
CA ALA A 115 -0.80 -15.87 -2.94
C ALA A 115 -0.73 -17.08 -1.99
N LYS A 116 -0.31 -18.25 -2.50
CA LYS A 116 -0.10 -19.45 -1.69
C LYS A 116 1.07 -19.26 -0.72
N ALA A 117 2.19 -18.72 -1.20
CA ALA A 117 3.35 -18.43 -0.37
C ALA A 117 3.01 -17.43 0.74
N LEU A 118 2.24 -16.37 0.42
CA LEU A 118 1.75 -15.38 1.39
C LEU A 118 0.89 -16.03 2.48
N ALA A 119 -0.05 -16.91 2.10
CA ALA A 119 -0.93 -17.58 3.05
C ALA A 119 -0.14 -18.48 4.01
N GLU A 120 0.86 -19.23 3.50
CA GLU A 120 1.70 -20.10 4.31
C GLU A 120 2.65 -19.29 5.22
N LEU A 121 3.24 -18.22 4.69
CA LEU A 121 4.08 -17.30 5.47
C LEU A 121 3.28 -16.65 6.60
N SER A 122 2.06 -16.19 6.32
CA SER A 122 1.15 -15.63 7.34
C SER A 122 0.89 -16.63 8.46
N ALA A 123 0.59 -17.89 8.11
CA ALA A 123 0.36 -18.94 9.09
C ALA A 123 1.61 -19.23 9.94
N ARG A 124 2.81 -19.16 9.36
CA ARG A 124 4.07 -19.32 10.10
C ARG A 124 4.35 -18.17 11.05
N LEU A 125 4.09 -16.94 10.60
CA LEU A 125 4.25 -15.76 11.45
C LEU A 125 3.27 -15.74 12.61
N ASP A 126 2.04 -16.18 12.40
CA ASP A 126 1.05 -16.34 13.47
C ASP A 126 1.51 -17.36 14.54
N GLN A 127 2.22 -18.41 14.15
CA GLN A 127 2.76 -19.40 15.08
C GLN A 127 3.84 -18.82 16.00
N ILE A 128 4.69 -17.92 15.50
CA ILE A 128 5.78 -17.31 16.26
C ILE A 128 5.37 -16.02 16.96
N ARG A 129 4.12 -15.59 16.84
CA ARG A 129 3.64 -14.33 17.43
C ARG A 129 3.90 -14.24 18.93
N PHE A 130 3.82 -15.37 19.65
CA PHE A 130 4.10 -15.44 21.09
C PHE A 130 5.59 -15.39 21.43
N GLU A 131 6.47 -15.59 20.45
CA GLU A 131 7.92 -15.49 20.61
C GLU A 131 8.39 -14.04 20.45
N LEU A 132 7.58 -13.19 19.78
CA LEU A 132 7.90 -11.79 19.58
C LEU A 132 7.67 -10.99 20.88
N PRO A 133 8.49 -9.94 21.14
CA PRO A 133 8.32 -9.09 22.30
C PRO A 133 6.95 -8.42 22.35
N GLN A 134 6.36 -8.28 23.54
CA GLN A 134 5.04 -7.63 23.70
C GLN A 134 5.01 -6.16 23.25
N GLY A 135 6.17 -5.50 23.14
CA GLY A 135 6.28 -4.12 22.64
C GLY A 135 6.43 -4.03 21.13
N ALA A 136 6.65 -5.14 20.43
CA ALA A 136 6.67 -5.15 18.97
C ALA A 136 5.24 -5.14 18.42
N GLU A 137 5.03 -4.40 17.36
CA GLU A 137 3.75 -4.41 16.63
C GLU A 137 3.60 -5.70 15.81
N ASP A 138 2.38 -5.98 15.38
CA ASP A 138 2.12 -7.14 14.53
C ASP A 138 2.84 -6.99 13.18
N PRO A 139 3.48 -8.08 12.67
CA PRO A 139 4.11 -8.05 11.36
C PRO A 139 3.13 -7.70 10.25
N ALA A 140 3.38 -6.60 9.55
CA ALA A 140 2.66 -6.24 8.34
C ALA A 140 3.29 -6.94 7.13
N ILE A 141 2.48 -7.71 6.39
CA ILE A 141 2.96 -8.52 5.28
C ILE A 141 2.38 -7.96 3.98
N GLN A 142 3.24 -7.74 2.98
CA GLN A 142 2.81 -7.30 1.66
C GLN A 142 3.59 -8.03 0.56
N VAL A 143 2.90 -8.35 -0.53
CA VAL A 143 3.55 -8.87 -1.74
C VAL A 143 4.09 -7.69 -2.53
N VAL A 144 5.41 -7.69 -2.74
CA VAL A 144 6.12 -6.72 -3.57
C VAL A 144 6.60 -7.43 -4.82
N ARG A 145 6.34 -6.86 -5.97
CA ARG A 145 6.79 -7.46 -7.24
C ARG A 145 8.22 -7.03 -7.54
N ALA A 146 9.05 -8.01 -7.88
CA ALA A 146 10.43 -7.78 -8.25
C ALA A 146 10.59 -7.13 -9.63
N ASP A 147 9.55 -7.23 -10.48
CA ASP A 147 9.56 -6.70 -11.84
C ASP A 147 9.41 -5.17 -11.90
N ARG A 148 9.07 -4.53 -10.79
CA ARG A 148 8.84 -3.09 -10.76
C ARG A 148 9.31 -2.44 -9.47
N PRO A 149 10.52 -1.86 -9.46
CA PRO A 149 11.09 -1.23 -8.28
C PRO A 149 10.51 0.17 -7.99
N PHE A 150 9.73 0.76 -8.92
CA PHE A 150 9.17 2.10 -8.79
C PHE A 150 7.75 2.19 -9.39
N ALA A 151 7.00 3.22 -8.98
CA ALA A 151 5.65 3.47 -9.47
C ALA A 151 5.64 3.88 -10.95
N VAL A 152 4.52 3.67 -11.63
CA VAL A 152 4.34 4.15 -13.02
C VAL A 152 4.25 5.67 -13.07
N PHE A 153 3.58 6.25 -12.06
CA PHE A 153 3.43 7.70 -11.94
C PHE A 153 3.88 8.16 -10.58
N TYR A 154 4.60 9.29 -10.58
CA TYR A 154 4.81 10.10 -9.39
C TYR A 154 4.22 11.48 -9.67
N LEU A 155 3.08 11.77 -9.08
CA LEU A 155 2.41 13.06 -9.19
C LEU A 155 2.98 13.98 -8.12
N THR A 156 3.45 15.15 -8.53
CA THR A 156 4.02 16.16 -7.63
C THR A 156 2.92 17.01 -7.06
N VAL A 157 2.85 17.10 -5.74
CA VAL A 157 1.95 18.01 -5.04
C VAL A 157 2.74 19.22 -4.60
N LEU A 158 2.47 20.34 -5.23
CA LEU A 158 3.01 21.64 -4.87
C LEU A 158 2.04 22.32 -3.90
N PHE A 159 2.56 22.92 -2.85
CA PHE A 159 1.78 23.68 -1.86
C PHE A 159 2.59 24.85 -1.32
N ASP A 160 1.91 25.92 -0.98
CA ASP A 160 2.51 27.15 -0.51
C ASP A 160 2.30 27.28 1.00
N GLU A 161 3.32 26.91 1.77
CA GLU A 161 3.29 27.01 3.23
C GLU A 161 3.26 28.47 3.72
N GLU A 162 3.90 29.39 3.00
CA GLU A 162 4.05 30.78 3.44
C GLU A 162 2.81 31.62 3.18
N ASN A 163 2.26 31.57 1.96
CA ASN A 163 1.14 32.44 1.58
C ASN A 163 -0.22 31.81 1.89
N ALA A 164 -0.39 30.51 1.66
CA ALA A 164 -1.65 29.82 1.91
C ALA A 164 -1.83 29.36 3.35
N LYS A 165 -0.76 29.42 4.18
CA LYS A 165 -0.75 28.96 5.60
C LYS A 165 -1.25 27.52 5.76
N ILE A 166 -0.99 26.68 4.78
CA ILE A 166 -1.34 25.26 4.81
C ILE A 166 -0.09 24.47 5.22
N SER A 167 -0.16 23.79 6.36
CA SER A 167 0.95 22.94 6.82
C SER A 167 1.07 21.68 5.96
N ARG A 168 2.28 21.06 5.94
CA ARG A 168 2.49 19.78 5.26
C ARG A 168 1.57 18.69 5.80
N SER A 169 1.29 18.69 7.10
CA SER A 169 0.38 17.73 7.71
C SER A 169 -1.06 17.90 7.22
N ASP A 170 -1.53 19.15 7.07
CA ASP A 170 -2.87 19.41 6.54
C ASP A 170 -3.00 18.94 5.09
N VAL A 171 -1.95 19.22 4.27
CA VAL A 171 -1.88 18.72 2.90
C VAL A 171 -1.90 17.19 2.88
N SER A 172 -1.09 16.54 3.73
CA SER A 172 -1.02 15.08 3.81
C SER A 172 -2.36 14.47 4.23
N ASP A 173 -3.04 15.05 5.21
CA ASP A 173 -4.36 14.60 5.67
C ASP A 173 -5.41 14.74 4.55
N TYR A 174 -5.44 15.91 3.89
CA TYR A 174 -6.34 16.13 2.76
C TYR A 174 -6.12 15.13 1.63
N LEU A 175 -4.85 14.92 1.23
CA LEU A 175 -4.49 13.98 0.17
C LEU A 175 -4.89 12.55 0.53
N SER A 176 -4.59 12.12 1.75
CA SER A 176 -4.88 10.75 2.21
C SER A 176 -6.38 10.47 2.28
N ARG A 177 -7.20 11.47 2.65
CA ARG A 177 -8.65 11.31 2.80
C ARG A 177 -9.43 11.54 1.51
N ARG A 178 -8.94 12.39 0.61
CA ARG A 178 -9.69 12.82 -0.57
C ARG A 178 -9.08 12.39 -1.88
N VAL A 179 -7.77 12.54 -2.06
CA VAL A 179 -7.12 12.33 -3.35
C VAL A 179 -6.72 10.86 -3.53
N VAL A 180 -6.01 10.30 -2.57
CA VAL A 180 -5.53 8.90 -2.62
C VAL A 180 -6.68 7.90 -2.84
N PRO A 181 -7.82 7.95 -2.10
CA PRO A 181 -8.93 7.04 -2.35
C PRO A 181 -9.54 7.22 -3.75
N ASN A 182 -9.63 8.47 -4.24
CA ASN A 182 -10.15 8.75 -5.57
C ASN A 182 -9.28 8.15 -6.69
N LEU A 183 -7.95 8.24 -6.56
CA LEU A 183 -7.02 7.63 -7.51
C LEU A 183 -7.00 6.11 -7.41
N SER A 184 -7.17 5.56 -6.22
CA SER A 184 -7.23 4.11 -5.98
C SER A 184 -8.45 3.43 -6.61
N THR A 185 -9.51 4.19 -6.95
CA THR A 185 -10.68 3.64 -7.66
C THR A 185 -10.46 3.43 -9.16
N ILE A 186 -9.34 3.90 -9.71
CA ILE A 186 -9.06 3.77 -11.13
C ILE A 186 -8.82 2.30 -11.48
N PRO A 187 -9.57 1.71 -12.43
CA PRO A 187 -9.36 0.33 -12.86
C PRO A 187 -7.92 0.10 -13.34
N GLY A 188 -7.29 -0.94 -12.85
CA GLY A 188 -5.89 -1.26 -13.15
C GLY A 188 -4.87 -0.69 -12.16
N VAL A 189 -5.27 0.18 -11.24
CA VAL A 189 -4.43 0.64 -10.13
C VAL A 189 -4.45 -0.38 -9.00
N GLN A 190 -3.27 -0.79 -8.52
CA GLN A 190 -3.10 -1.68 -7.38
C GLN A 190 -3.11 -0.90 -6.06
N ARG A 191 -2.30 0.14 -5.99
CA ARG A 191 -2.14 0.98 -4.78
C ARG A 191 -1.72 2.39 -5.16
N VAL A 192 -2.05 3.31 -4.29
CA VAL A 192 -1.62 4.71 -4.35
C VAL A 192 -1.03 5.08 -3.01
N ASN A 193 0.23 5.51 -2.98
CA ASN A 193 0.91 5.91 -1.75
C ASN A 193 1.22 7.41 -1.77
N LEU A 194 1.30 7.99 -0.58
CA LEU A 194 1.76 9.35 -0.36
C LEU A 194 3.20 9.30 0.15
N GLU A 195 4.13 9.90 -0.60
CA GLU A 195 5.56 9.94 -0.28
C GLU A 195 5.94 11.32 0.26
N GLY A 196 6.73 11.35 1.34
CA GLY A 196 7.15 12.59 2.00
C GLY A 196 6.06 13.26 2.84
N GLY A 197 4.89 12.60 2.98
CA GLY A 197 3.80 13.08 3.79
C GLY A 197 4.10 13.08 5.30
N ARG A 198 3.34 13.88 6.03
CA ARG A 198 3.36 13.94 7.50
C ARG A 198 1.94 13.74 8.01
N ILE A 199 1.76 12.80 8.91
CA ILE A 199 0.46 12.55 9.53
C ILE A 199 0.36 13.44 10.78
N PRO A 200 -0.75 14.18 10.98
CA PRO A 200 -0.98 14.89 12.23
C PRO A 200 -0.93 13.90 13.40
N ALA A 201 -0.18 14.23 14.43
CA ALA A 201 -0.05 13.41 15.61
C ALA A 201 0.03 14.27 16.88
N MET A 202 -0.55 13.77 17.97
CA MET A 202 -0.38 14.38 19.27
C MET A 202 1.00 14.02 19.82
N ARG A 203 1.85 15.01 20.03
CA ARG A 203 3.22 14.85 20.56
C ARG A 203 3.24 15.14 22.05
N ILE A 204 3.78 14.21 22.82
CA ILE A 204 3.92 14.34 24.26
C ILE A 204 5.42 14.40 24.57
N TRP A 205 5.90 15.57 24.92
CA TRP A 205 7.30 15.80 25.25
C TRP A 205 7.52 15.56 26.74
N LEU A 206 8.18 14.45 27.08
CA LEU A 206 8.44 14.04 28.44
C LEU A 206 9.64 14.79 29.03
N ASP A 207 9.49 15.36 30.23
CA ASP A 207 10.58 15.95 31.00
C ASP A 207 11.18 14.88 31.92
N ASN A 208 12.33 14.35 31.51
CA ASN A 208 13.05 13.29 32.24
C ASN A 208 13.40 13.68 33.67
N THR A 209 13.67 14.97 33.94
CA THR A 209 14.02 15.43 35.28
C THR A 209 12.81 15.36 36.20
N LYS A 210 11.65 15.83 35.74
CA LYS A 210 10.41 15.74 36.49
C LYS A 210 9.94 14.29 36.66
N MET A 211 10.05 13.47 35.62
CA MET A 211 9.68 12.05 35.66
C MET A 211 10.50 11.31 36.72
N ASN A 212 11.81 11.51 36.75
CA ASN A 212 12.70 10.90 37.76
C ASN A 212 12.33 11.35 39.17
N ALA A 213 12.02 12.62 39.40
CA ALA A 213 11.59 13.13 40.70
C ALA A 213 10.26 12.51 41.17
N LEU A 214 9.41 12.10 40.22
CA LEU A 214 8.10 11.48 40.48
C LEU A 214 8.13 9.96 40.41
N ASN A 215 9.31 9.34 40.23
CA ASN A 215 9.52 7.89 40.02
C ASN A 215 8.58 7.35 38.93
N LEU A 216 8.49 8.04 37.78
CA LEU A 216 7.75 7.62 36.60
C LEU A 216 8.68 7.10 35.52
N SER A 217 8.29 6.02 34.89
CA SER A 217 8.90 5.50 33.68
C SER A 217 8.10 5.93 32.42
N ALA A 218 8.74 5.90 31.27
CA ALA A 218 8.05 6.12 30.00
C ALA A 218 6.96 5.05 29.73
N ASP A 219 7.18 3.83 30.24
CA ASP A 219 6.21 2.74 30.13
C ASP A 219 4.94 2.96 30.97
N ASP A 220 5.08 3.58 32.16
CA ASP A 220 3.91 4.01 32.94
C ASP A 220 3.02 4.97 32.15
N VAL A 221 3.64 5.92 31.43
CA VAL A 221 2.93 6.88 30.58
C VAL A 221 2.27 6.19 29.39
N ALA A 222 3.01 5.32 28.70
CA ALA A 222 2.50 4.55 27.57
C ALA A 222 1.31 3.65 27.96
N THR A 223 1.41 3.01 29.13
CA THR A 223 0.34 2.17 29.66
C THR A 223 -0.90 3.00 30.00
N ALA A 224 -0.72 4.15 30.63
CA ALA A 224 -1.84 5.06 30.95
C ALA A 224 -2.52 5.58 29.68
N LEU A 225 -1.74 5.92 28.64
CA LEU A 225 -2.28 6.36 27.35
C LEU A 225 -3.09 5.25 26.67
N ARG A 226 -2.55 4.02 26.59
CA ARG A 226 -3.27 2.88 26.01
C ARG A 226 -4.57 2.56 26.77
N ALA A 227 -4.55 2.63 28.09
CA ALA A 227 -5.71 2.34 28.92
C ALA A 227 -6.85 3.36 28.78
N ASN A 228 -6.52 4.61 28.43
CA ASN A 228 -7.48 5.71 28.39
C ASN A 228 -7.84 6.18 26.97
N ASN A 229 -7.23 5.63 25.93
CA ASN A 229 -7.56 5.93 24.53
C ASN A 229 -8.35 4.77 23.92
N LEU A 230 -9.53 4.51 24.48
CA LEU A 230 -10.40 3.42 24.08
C LEU A 230 -11.79 3.93 23.69
N VAL A 231 -12.29 3.42 22.57
CA VAL A 231 -13.71 3.46 22.25
C VAL A 231 -14.26 2.07 22.51
N ALA A 232 -15.03 1.91 23.57
CA ALA A 232 -15.61 0.61 23.94
C ALA A 232 -17.13 0.68 24.00
N THR A 233 -17.79 -0.34 23.49
CA THR A 233 -19.22 -0.56 23.68
C THR A 233 -19.40 -1.22 25.05
N ILE A 234 -19.95 -0.52 26.02
CA ILE A 234 -20.17 -1.05 27.38
C ILE A 234 -21.29 -2.09 27.40
N GLY A 235 -22.23 -1.99 26.48
CA GLY A 235 -23.39 -2.89 26.39
C GLY A 235 -24.58 -2.21 25.72
N ARG A 236 -25.71 -2.85 25.81
CA ARG A 236 -27.00 -2.29 25.37
C ARG A 236 -28.02 -2.43 26.50
N SER A 237 -28.84 -1.41 26.65
CA SER A 237 -30.07 -1.50 27.42
C SER A 237 -31.21 -1.78 26.45
N GLU A 238 -31.97 -2.84 26.70
CA GLU A 238 -33.09 -3.26 25.86
C GLU A 238 -34.35 -3.38 26.72
N ASN A 239 -35.40 -2.71 26.28
CA ASN A 239 -36.76 -2.93 26.76
C ASN A 239 -37.68 -3.08 25.57
N ASP A 240 -38.96 -3.42 25.80
CA ASP A 240 -39.94 -3.81 24.77
C ASP A 240 -40.16 -2.75 23.66
N MET A 241 -39.71 -1.49 23.86
CA MET A 241 -39.92 -0.39 22.92
C MET A 241 -38.64 0.27 22.38
N GLN A 242 -37.48 0.13 23.04
CA GLN A 242 -36.25 0.82 22.66
C GLN A 242 -35.01 -0.02 22.91
N ARG A 243 -34.10 0.02 21.94
CA ARG A 243 -32.71 -0.46 22.05
C ARG A 243 -31.77 0.73 22.14
N ILE A 244 -31.07 0.89 23.25
CA ILE A 244 -30.09 1.94 23.45
C ILE A 244 -28.72 1.28 23.57
N SER A 245 -27.83 1.52 22.61
CA SER A 245 -26.41 1.12 22.71
C SER A 245 -25.70 2.10 23.62
N LEU A 246 -25.11 1.59 24.70
CA LEU A 246 -24.27 2.37 25.60
C LEU A 246 -22.84 2.28 25.12
N MET A 247 -22.30 3.41 24.62
CA MET A 247 -20.91 3.53 24.20
C MET A 247 -20.20 4.47 25.18
N THR A 248 -19.02 4.07 25.65
CA THR A 248 -18.10 5.02 26.27
C THR A 248 -17.10 5.47 25.21
N ASN A 249 -16.96 6.76 25.06
CA ASN A 249 -15.95 7.37 24.22
C ASN A 249 -14.96 8.09 25.15
N THR A 250 -13.86 7.42 25.45
CA THR A 250 -12.74 7.98 26.20
C THR A 250 -11.62 8.42 25.27
N SER A 251 -11.88 8.49 23.94
CA SER A 251 -10.86 8.92 23.00
C SER A 251 -10.45 10.36 23.27
N LEU A 252 -9.15 10.53 23.49
CA LEU A 252 -8.53 11.83 23.68
C LEU A 252 -8.42 12.53 22.31
N GLN A 253 -8.97 13.73 22.17
CA GLN A 253 -9.03 14.43 20.89
C GLN A 253 -8.22 15.73 20.86
N THR A 254 -8.08 16.38 22.00
CA THR A 254 -7.39 17.67 22.10
C THR A 254 -6.15 17.57 22.98
N ALA A 255 -5.18 18.48 22.79
CA ALA A 255 -4.01 18.55 23.67
C ALA A 255 -4.39 18.65 25.15
N ALA A 256 -5.46 19.41 25.46
CA ALA A 256 -5.97 19.57 26.82
C ALA A 256 -6.51 18.25 27.41
N ASP A 257 -7.12 17.39 26.60
CA ASP A 257 -7.58 16.07 27.03
C ASP A 257 -6.39 15.20 27.46
N PHE A 258 -5.33 15.18 26.62
CA PHE A 258 -4.09 14.46 26.93
C PHE A 258 -3.39 15.03 28.16
N GLU A 259 -3.29 16.36 28.30
CA GLU A 259 -2.68 17.01 29.48
C GLU A 259 -3.42 16.66 30.79
N SER A 260 -4.74 16.55 30.73
CA SER A 260 -5.57 16.23 31.89
C SER A 260 -5.53 14.76 32.31
N LEU A 261 -4.97 13.87 31.47
CA LEU A 261 -4.93 12.43 31.71
C LEU A 261 -4.19 12.10 32.98
N ILE A 262 -4.80 11.25 33.82
CA ILE A 262 -4.20 10.76 35.05
C ILE A 262 -3.34 9.55 34.75
N VAL A 263 -2.04 9.65 35.04
CA VAL A 263 -1.08 8.55 34.88
C VAL A 263 -1.00 7.68 36.12
N ARG A 264 -0.99 8.31 37.31
CA ARG A 264 -0.88 7.59 38.59
C ARG A 264 -1.60 8.33 39.72
N LYS A 265 -2.16 7.58 40.66
CA LYS A 265 -2.63 8.11 41.94
C LYS A 265 -1.61 7.81 43.02
N VAL A 266 -1.19 8.84 43.77
CA VAL A 266 -0.26 8.72 44.88
C VAL A 266 -0.96 9.23 46.14
N GLY A 267 -1.51 8.33 46.94
CA GLY A 267 -2.34 8.69 48.09
C GLY A 267 -3.60 9.44 47.66
N ASN A 268 -3.76 10.68 48.11
CA ASN A 268 -4.90 11.56 47.76
C ASN A 268 -4.60 12.51 46.58
N SER A 269 -3.38 12.48 46.05
CA SER A 269 -2.96 13.30 44.92
C SER A 269 -3.02 12.51 43.61
N VAL A 270 -3.42 13.17 42.56
CA VAL A 270 -3.44 12.61 41.19
C VAL A 270 -2.31 13.24 40.38
N LEU A 271 -1.57 12.42 39.69
CA LEU A 271 -0.48 12.84 38.80
C LEU A 271 -0.97 12.83 37.36
N ARG A 272 -0.91 13.98 36.71
CA ARG A 272 -1.38 14.19 35.33
C ARG A 272 -0.20 14.34 34.37
N ILE A 273 -0.46 14.14 33.08
CA ILE A 273 0.56 14.36 32.04
C ILE A 273 1.09 15.81 32.09
N SER A 274 0.25 16.81 32.34
CA SER A 274 0.65 18.21 32.46
C SER A 274 1.71 18.47 33.54
N ASP A 275 1.84 17.62 34.54
CA ASP A 275 2.78 17.82 35.65
C ASP A 275 4.24 17.56 35.22
N PHE A 276 4.47 16.70 34.26
CA PHE A 276 5.79 16.27 33.82
C PHE A 276 6.01 16.26 32.30
N ALA A 277 5.01 16.63 31.50
CA ALA A 277 5.13 16.65 30.04
C ALA A 277 4.39 17.84 29.43
N ARG A 278 4.76 18.19 28.21
CA ARG A 278 4.06 19.15 27.37
C ARG A 278 3.40 18.41 26.22
N VAL A 279 2.15 18.72 25.95
CA VAL A 279 1.39 18.12 24.85
C VAL A 279 1.12 19.17 23.79
N GLU A 280 1.35 18.84 22.55
CA GLU A 280 1.04 19.69 21.40
C GLU A 280 0.60 18.86 20.20
N LEU A 281 -0.27 19.42 19.38
CA LEU A 281 -0.57 18.88 18.07
C LEU A 281 0.62 19.18 17.16
N GLY A 282 1.23 18.16 16.63
CA GLY A 282 2.37 18.25 15.75
C GLY A 282 2.26 17.24 14.62
N GLU A 283 3.39 16.84 14.07
CA GLU A 283 3.50 15.87 12.99
C GLU A 283 4.22 14.63 13.48
N THR A 284 3.89 13.47 12.90
CA THR A 284 4.70 12.25 13.11
C THR A 284 6.14 12.50 12.66
N GLU A 285 7.09 11.91 13.36
CA GLU A 285 8.46 11.88 12.85
C GLU A 285 8.49 11.13 11.52
N GLY A 286 8.99 11.77 10.49
CA GLY A 286 9.11 11.16 9.19
C GLY A 286 10.57 11.17 8.77
N GLU A 287 11.06 10.00 8.47
CA GLU A 287 12.43 9.78 8.01
C GLU A 287 12.64 10.18 6.55
N THR A 288 11.53 10.35 5.80
CA THR A 288 11.57 10.66 4.37
C THR A 288 11.18 12.10 4.09
N SER A 289 11.89 12.72 3.14
CA SER A 289 11.52 14.02 2.58
C SER A 289 11.57 13.95 1.07
N ALA A 290 10.62 14.59 0.41
CA ALA A 290 10.56 14.68 -1.04
C ALA A 290 10.87 16.13 -1.48
N ARG A 291 11.61 16.28 -2.58
CA ARG A 291 11.95 17.57 -3.15
C ARG A 291 11.80 17.56 -4.66
N PHE A 292 11.29 18.66 -5.19
CA PHE A 292 11.20 18.93 -6.62
C PHE A 292 11.75 20.32 -6.90
N ASN A 293 12.76 20.43 -7.77
CA ASN A 293 13.42 21.70 -8.10
C ASN A 293 13.88 22.51 -6.87
N LYS A 294 14.36 21.85 -5.82
CA LYS A 294 14.80 22.38 -4.51
C LYS A 294 13.66 22.67 -3.52
N ASP A 295 12.42 22.77 -3.96
CA ASP A 295 11.27 22.97 -3.08
C ASP A 295 10.89 21.66 -2.41
N THR A 296 10.42 21.76 -1.19
CA THR A 296 9.84 20.61 -0.48
C THR A 296 8.44 20.34 -1.04
N VAL A 297 8.23 19.11 -1.47
CA VAL A 297 6.98 18.67 -2.08
C VAL A 297 6.51 17.35 -1.48
N LEU A 298 5.32 16.95 -1.83
CA LEU A 298 4.81 15.60 -1.63
C LEU A 298 4.68 14.90 -2.98
N TYR A 299 4.88 13.59 -3.00
CA TYR A 299 4.58 12.80 -4.19
C TYR A 299 3.44 11.83 -3.91
N ILE A 300 2.58 11.66 -4.90
CA ILE A 300 1.60 10.59 -4.93
C ILE A 300 2.10 9.56 -5.93
N SER A 301 2.49 8.38 -5.45
CA SER A 301 2.96 7.28 -6.28
C SER A 301 1.79 6.36 -6.65
N VAL A 302 1.62 6.09 -7.96
CA VAL A 302 0.57 5.21 -8.49
C VAL A 302 1.18 3.93 -9.02
N TRP A 303 0.77 2.80 -8.45
CA TRP A 303 1.26 1.47 -8.77
C TRP A 303 0.21 0.68 -9.54
N PRO A 304 0.53 0.13 -10.72
CA PRO A 304 -0.42 -0.62 -11.53
C PRO A 304 -0.60 -2.04 -11.00
N LEU A 305 -1.76 -2.61 -11.28
CA LEU A 305 -1.97 -4.06 -11.16
C LEU A 305 -1.08 -4.81 -12.15
N PRO A 306 -0.65 -6.02 -11.79
CA PRO A 306 0.09 -6.89 -12.69
C PRO A 306 -0.60 -7.11 -14.03
N GLY A 307 0.09 -6.76 -15.13
CA GLY A 307 -0.42 -6.96 -16.47
C GLY A 307 -1.55 -6.00 -16.90
N ALA A 308 -1.82 -4.97 -16.11
CA ALA A 308 -2.72 -3.90 -16.54
C ALA A 308 -2.07 -3.05 -17.63
N ASN A 309 -2.87 -2.47 -18.51
CA ASN A 309 -2.40 -1.52 -19.51
C ASN A 309 -2.03 -0.20 -18.85
N GLU A 310 -0.73 0.09 -18.79
CA GLU A 310 -0.20 1.27 -18.11
C GLU A 310 -0.55 2.57 -18.80
N ILE A 311 -0.69 2.56 -20.13
CA ILE A 311 -1.11 3.75 -20.91
C ILE A 311 -2.56 4.12 -20.60
N ASP A 312 -3.45 3.12 -20.52
CA ASP A 312 -4.86 3.33 -20.19
C ASP A 312 -5.02 3.84 -18.74
N ILE A 313 -4.20 3.32 -17.81
CA ILE A 313 -4.13 3.84 -16.43
C ILE A 313 -3.72 5.32 -16.47
N GLY A 314 -2.69 5.68 -17.25
CA GLY A 314 -2.23 7.06 -17.40
C GLY A 314 -3.33 7.99 -17.86
N ASP A 315 -4.05 7.64 -18.93
CA ASP A 315 -5.15 8.43 -19.47
C ASP A 315 -6.25 8.67 -18.41
N ARG A 316 -6.57 7.62 -17.65
CA ARG A 316 -7.55 7.71 -16.55
C ARG A 316 -7.03 8.53 -15.36
N VAL A 317 -5.75 8.44 -15.03
CA VAL A 317 -5.13 9.25 -13.97
C VAL A 317 -5.21 10.72 -14.35
N TYR A 318 -4.82 11.10 -15.59
CA TYR A 318 -4.91 12.49 -16.06
C TYR A 318 -6.35 13.00 -16.11
N ALA A 319 -7.28 12.20 -16.60
CA ALA A 319 -8.70 12.54 -16.59
C ALA A 319 -9.23 12.78 -15.17
N LYS A 320 -8.76 11.97 -14.20
CA LYS A 320 -9.14 12.11 -12.80
C LYS A 320 -8.51 13.35 -12.15
N LEU A 321 -7.24 13.63 -12.46
CA LEU A 321 -6.55 14.86 -12.01
C LEU A 321 -7.23 16.13 -12.51
N ALA A 322 -7.70 16.15 -13.76
CA ALA A 322 -8.45 17.27 -14.29
C ALA A 322 -9.75 17.54 -13.51
N GLN A 323 -10.36 16.50 -12.91
CA GLN A 323 -11.52 16.63 -12.04
C GLN A 323 -11.16 17.03 -10.60
N ILE A 324 -10.02 16.58 -10.09
CA ILE A 324 -9.57 16.81 -8.72
C ILE A 324 -8.98 18.22 -8.56
N ASN A 325 -8.10 18.65 -9.47
CA ASN A 325 -7.38 19.92 -9.38
C ASN A 325 -8.27 21.15 -9.09
N PRO A 326 -9.46 21.32 -9.72
CA PRO A 326 -10.35 22.44 -9.41
C PRO A 326 -10.95 22.38 -7.99
N THR A 327 -10.91 21.24 -7.32
CA THR A 327 -11.47 21.03 -5.97
C THR A 327 -10.44 21.14 -4.87
N LEU A 328 -9.16 21.32 -5.23
CA LEU A 328 -8.08 21.45 -4.26
C LEU A 328 -8.19 22.76 -3.47
N PRO A 329 -7.74 22.77 -2.21
CA PRO A 329 -7.61 24.01 -1.43
C PRO A 329 -6.72 25.03 -2.15
N GLN A 330 -6.97 26.31 -1.87
CA GLN A 330 -6.15 27.41 -2.42
C GLN A 330 -4.68 27.23 -2.02
N GLY A 331 -3.75 27.38 -2.96
CA GLY A 331 -2.32 27.19 -2.74
C GLY A 331 -1.83 25.76 -2.89
N MET A 332 -2.70 24.81 -3.28
CA MET A 332 -2.32 23.43 -3.58
C MET A 332 -2.56 23.14 -5.06
N THR A 333 -1.60 22.46 -5.69
CA THR A 333 -1.69 22.03 -7.09
C THR A 333 -1.05 20.66 -7.25
N ILE A 334 -1.69 19.77 -8.00
CA ILE A 334 -1.12 18.47 -8.36
C ILE A 334 -0.72 18.51 -9.83
N THR A 335 0.56 18.23 -10.07
CA THR A 335 1.15 18.17 -11.42
C THR A 335 1.81 16.83 -11.67
N ASP A 336 2.13 16.53 -12.91
CA ASP A 336 2.97 15.40 -13.27
C ASP A 336 4.41 15.64 -12.79
N GLY A 337 4.99 14.68 -12.09
CA GLY A 337 6.40 14.65 -11.72
C GLY A 337 7.18 13.64 -12.55
N TYR A 338 6.68 12.42 -12.64
CA TYR A 338 7.21 11.36 -13.48
C TYR A 338 6.05 10.56 -14.10
N ASP A 339 6.11 10.39 -15.40
CA ASP A 339 5.18 9.55 -16.17
C ASP A 339 5.97 8.51 -16.97
N GLY A 340 5.89 7.24 -16.52
CA GLY A 340 6.51 6.10 -17.21
C GLY A 340 5.88 5.78 -18.55
N THR A 341 4.66 6.27 -18.83
CA THR A 341 3.97 5.98 -20.10
C THR A 341 4.48 6.79 -21.29
N ILE A 342 5.21 7.88 -21.04
CA ILE A 342 5.76 8.73 -22.11
C ILE A 342 6.64 7.92 -23.06
N TYR A 343 7.57 7.12 -22.49
CA TYR A 343 8.44 6.26 -23.29
C TYR A 343 7.68 5.18 -24.04
N MET A 344 6.65 4.59 -23.41
CA MET A 344 5.82 3.57 -24.05
C MET A 344 5.01 4.14 -25.21
N ARG A 345 4.47 5.34 -25.06
CA ARG A 345 3.75 6.05 -26.14
C ARG A 345 4.66 6.37 -27.31
N SER A 346 5.89 6.84 -27.03
CA SER A 346 6.87 7.13 -28.07
C SER A 346 7.27 5.87 -28.84
N ALA A 347 7.50 4.76 -28.13
CA ALA A 347 7.87 3.49 -28.75
C ALA A 347 6.74 2.85 -29.59
N LEU A 348 5.48 3.21 -29.37
CA LEU A 348 4.34 2.74 -30.16
C LEU A 348 4.14 3.57 -31.44
N LEU A 349 4.71 4.78 -31.51
CA LEU A 349 4.58 5.68 -32.65
C LEU A 349 5.72 5.53 -33.65
N GLU A 350 6.82 4.85 -33.28
CA GLU A 350 7.92 4.45 -34.17
C GLU A 350 7.64 3.12 -34.87
#